data_ce6468c43d0f41dba1cd7f029ed7d4a1
#
_entry.id   ce6468c43d0f41dba1cd7f029ed7d4a1
#
_cell.length_a   1.000
_cell.length_b   1.000
_cell.length_c   1.000
_cell.angle_alpha   90.00
_cell.angle_beta   90.00
_cell.angle_gamma   90.00
#
_symmetry.space_group_name_H-M   'P 1'
#
loop_
_entity.id
_entity.type
_entity.pdbx_description
1 polymer ?
#
loop_
_entity_poly.entity_id
_entity_poly.type
_entity_poly.pdbx_seq_one_letter_code
_entity_poly.pdbx_strand_id
1 'polypeptide(L)'
;FHQSIADYHKTDNVDAPINNPYEFRSIEYFLYLKNWIDTVQWHLEDIIRDPNIDPVAALALKRRIDKSNQERTDLVEMIDSYWLDMYKDVKVAEDATINTESPAWAIDRLSILALKIYHMQAEVERNDADEEHKAKCKAKLDVLLAQRTDLSSAIDQLLADIEAGRKYMKVYKQMKMYNDPALNPVLYASK
;
A
#
# COMPACT_ATOMS: atom_id res chain seq x y z
N PHE A 1 4.33 4.09 8.88
CA PHE A 1 3.18 4.62 8.12
C PHE A 1 2.67 5.94 8.69
N HIS A 2 2.35 6.05 9.96
CA HIS A 2 1.86 7.32 10.55
C HIS A 2 2.76 8.52 10.23
N GLN A 3 4.09 8.36 10.32
CA GLN A 3 5.03 9.42 9.99
C GLN A 3 4.92 9.85 8.52
N SER A 4 4.84 8.90 7.58
CA SER A 4 4.71 9.18 6.15
C SER A 4 3.42 9.94 5.84
N ILE A 5 2.30 9.50 6.41
CA ILE A 5 1.00 10.17 6.26
C ILE A 5 1.07 11.60 6.81
N ALA A 6 1.61 11.77 8.03
CA ALA A 6 1.72 13.08 8.65
C ALA A 6 2.65 14.04 7.86
N ASP A 7 3.75 13.53 7.31
CA ASP A 7 4.69 14.32 6.51
C ASP A 7 4.08 14.75 5.17
N TYR A 8 3.34 13.86 4.50
CA TYR A 8 2.61 14.20 3.28
C TYR A 8 1.60 15.33 3.51
N HIS A 9 0.78 15.23 4.55
CA HIS A 9 -0.28 16.21 4.83
C HIS A 9 0.23 17.56 5.37
N LYS A 10 1.55 17.75 5.54
CA LYS A 10 2.14 19.08 5.76
C LYS A 10 2.05 19.97 4.52
N THR A 11 2.12 19.37 3.34
CA THR A 11 2.04 20.07 2.05
C THR A 11 0.74 19.77 1.32
N ASP A 12 0.15 18.62 1.56
CA ASP A 12 -1.08 18.10 0.95
C ASP A 12 -1.08 18.26 -0.58
N ASN A 13 0.02 17.85 -1.20
CA ASN A 13 0.26 18.04 -2.63
C ASN A 13 0.81 16.75 -3.27
N VAL A 14 0.08 16.25 -4.26
CA VAL A 14 0.45 15.04 -5.01
C VAL A 14 1.79 15.16 -5.79
N ASP A 15 2.28 16.40 -5.99
CA ASP A 15 3.54 16.68 -6.65
C ASP A 15 4.69 16.99 -5.66
N ALA A 16 4.42 16.92 -4.36
CA ALA A 16 5.44 17.15 -3.34
C ALA A 16 6.55 16.08 -3.45
N PRO A 17 7.83 16.50 -3.43
CA PRO A 17 8.94 15.55 -3.42
C PRO A 17 8.96 14.78 -2.08
N ILE A 18 9.24 13.49 -2.17
CA ILE A 18 9.44 12.68 -0.98
C ILE A 18 10.76 13.04 -0.29
N ASN A 19 10.70 13.28 1.01
CA ASN A 19 11.88 13.40 1.86
C ASN A 19 11.87 12.26 2.89
N ASN A 20 12.38 11.10 2.49
CA ASN A 20 12.40 9.92 3.33
C ASN A 20 13.47 10.06 4.43
N PRO A 21 13.10 10.05 5.72
CA PRO A 21 14.06 10.28 6.82
C PRO A 21 14.90 9.06 7.18
N TYR A 22 14.61 7.89 6.60
CA TYR A 22 15.24 6.62 6.95
C TYR A 22 16.42 6.30 6.03
N GLU A 23 17.34 5.47 6.52
CA GLU A 23 18.50 5.01 5.77
C GLU A 23 18.08 4.27 4.50
N PHE A 24 18.72 4.61 3.39
CA PHE A 24 18.42 4.03 2.08
C PHE A 24 18.52 2.49 2.11
N ARG A 25 17.47 1.82 1.65
CA ARG A 25 17.29 0.36 1.63
C ARG A 25 17.08 -0.31 3.00
N SER A 26 16.91 0.43 4.08
CA SER A 26 16.37 -0.16 5.31
C SER A 26 14.92 -0.57 5.14
N ILE A 27 14.41 -1.44 6.01
CA ILE A 27 12.97 -1.79 5.97
C ILE A 27 12.10 -0.56 6.25
N GLU A 28 12.52 0.30 7.16
CA GLU A 28 11.83 1.56 7.47
C GLU A 28 11.77 2.48 6.25
N TYR A 29 12.85 2.55 5.46
CA TYR A 29 12.88 3.29 4.21
C TYR A 29 11.82 2.78 3.22
N PHE A 30 11.76 1.46 3.02
CA PHE A 30 10.77 0.85 2.12
C PHE A 30 9.34 1.05 2.61
N LEU A 31 9.10 0.90 3.90
CA LEU A 31 7.78 1.08 4.50
C LEU A 31 7.30 2.53 4.41
N TYR A 32 8.18 3.50 4.65
CA TYR A 32 7.88 4.92 4.50
C TYR A 32 7.57 5.26 3.05
N LEU A 33 8.42 4.85 2.11
CA LEU A 33 8.23 5.06 0.66
C LEU A 33 6.92 4.43 0.19
N LYS A 34 6.64 3.19 0.62
CA LYS A 34 5.40 2.47 0.28
C LYS A 34 4.17 3.26 0.67
N ASN A 35 4.12 3.71 1.89
CA ASN A 35 2.98 4.46 2.40
C ASN A 35 2.87 5.86 1.77
N TRP A 36 3.98 6.52 1.44
CA TRP A 36 3.98 7.77 0.69
C TRP A 36 3.33 7.61 -0.69
N ILE A 37 3.73 6.58 -1.45
CA ILE A 37 3.15 6.28 -2.76
C ILE A 37 1.65 5.99 -2.63
N ASP A 38 1.23 5.23 -1.63
CA ASP A 38 -0.17 4.95 -1.36
C ASP A 38 -0.96 6.22 -1.04
N THR A 39 -0.37 7.13 -0.25
CA THR A 39 -0.99 8.41 0.09
C THR A 39 -1.17 9.30 -1.14
N VAL A 40 -0.13 9.45 -1.95
CA VAL A 40 -0.21 10.19 -3.22
C VAL A 40 -1.28 9.58 -4.12
N GLN A 41 -1.30 8.25 -4.25
CA GLN A 41 -2.30 7.58 -5.08
C GLN A 41 -3.72 7.76 -4.55
N TRP A 42 -3.93 7.75 -3.25
CA TRP A 42 -5.22 8.05 -2.64
C TRP A 42 -5.76 9.39 -3.12
N HIS A 43 -4.96 10.45 -3.05
CA HIS A 43 -5.37 11.77 -3.50
C HIS A 43 -5.50 11.90 -5.02
N LEU A 44 -4.69 11.20 -5.82
CA LEU A 44 -4.90 11.12 -7.27
C LEU A 44 -6.25 10.46 -7.61
N GLU A 45 -6.64 9.45 -6.85
CA GLU A 45 -7.94 8.78 -6.97
C GLU A 45 -9.10 9.68 -6.51
N ASP A 46 -8.89 10.60 -5.58
CA ASP A 46 -9.89 11.61 -5.22
C ASP A 46 -10.06 12.63 -6.35
N ILE A 47 -8.97 13.14 -6.90
CA ILE A 47 -8.99 14.15 -7.98
C ILE A 47 -9.72 13.62 -9.23
N ILE A 48 -9.48 12.36 -9.64
CA ILE A 48 -10.10 11.79 -10.84
C ILE A 48 -11.61 11.59 -10.69
N ARG A 49 -12.14 11.63 -9.46
CA ARG A 49 -13.58 11.51 -9.18
C ARG A 49 -14.35 12.84 -9.27
N ASP A 50 -13.66 13.96 -9.52
CA ASP A 50 -14.34 15.22 -9.78
C ASP A 50 -15.22 15.08 -11.03
N PRO A 51 -16.56 15.22 -10.93
CA PRO A 51 -17.47 15.08 -12.07
C PRO A 51 -17.27 16.15 -13.15
N ASN A 52 -16.57 17.24 -12.83
CA ASN A 52 -16.28 18.34 -13.74
C ASN A 52 -14.86 18.33 -14.30
N ILE A 53 -14.08 17.27 -14.06
CA ILE A 53 -12.70 17.19 -14.54
C ILE A 53 -12.65 17.24 -16.07
N ASP A 54 -11.70 18.00 -16.61
CA ASP A 54 -11.45 18.01 -18.05
C ASP A 54 -11.05 16.61 -18.55
N PRO A 55 -11.66 16.10 -19.65
CA PRO A 55 -11.38 14.75 -20.16
C PRO A 55 -9.90 14.49 -20.50
N VAL A 56 -9.18 15.50 -20.99
CA VAL A 56 -7.73 15.36 -21.30
C VAL A 56 -6.92 15.24 -20.02
N ALA A 57 -7.24 16.08 -19.03
CA ALA A 57 -6.63 16.02 -17.70
C ALA A 57 -6.96 14.69 -17.00
N ALA A 58 -8.20 14.19 -17.09
CA ALA A 58 -8.60 12.90 -16.54
C ALA A 58 -7.80 11.73 -17.14
N LEU A 59 -7.56 11.74 -18.46
CA LEU A 59 -6.75 10.71 -19.12
C LEU A 59 -5.28 10.77 -18.66
N ALA A 60 -4.71 11.96 -18.54
CA ALA A 60 -3.35 12.15 -18.03
C ALA A 60 -3.23 11.65 -16.59
N LEU A 61 -4.20 11.98 -15.74
CA LEU A 61 -4.28 11.55 -14.36
C LEU A 61 -4.44 10.03 -14.25
N LYS A 62 -5.29 9.41 -15.08
CA LYS A 62 -5.42 7.93 -15.13
C LYS A 62 -4.10 7.24 -15.45
N ARG A 63 -3.34 7.77 -16.41
CA ARG A 63 -2.00 7.23 -16.73
C ARG A 63 -1.02 7.37 -15.58
N ARG A 64 -1.11 8.47 -14.82
CA ARG A 64 -0.31 8.66 -13.60
C ARG A 64 -0.67 7.65 -12.53
N ILE A 65 -1.96 7.40 -12.31
CA ILE A 65 -2.46 6.36 -11.38
C ILE A 65 -1.96 4.98 -11.81
N ASP A 66 -2.01 4.64 -13.08
CA ASP A 66 -1.52 3.36 -13.58
C ASP A 66 -0.01 3.17 -13.36
N LYS A 67 0.77 4.24 -13.57
CA LYS A 67 2.20 4.26 -13.25
C LYS A 67 2.45 4.09 -11.74
N SER A 68 1.71 4.83 -10.91
CA SER A 68 1.80 4.71 -9.44
C SER A 68 1.47 3.29 -8.97
N ASN A 69 0.45 2.64 -9.55
CA ASN A 69 0.13 1.24 -9.28
C ASN A 69 1.28 0.28 -9.66
N GLN A 70 2.05 0.58 -10.70
CA GLN A 70 3.22 -0.21 -11.06
C GLN A 70 4.33 -0.03 -10.00
N GLU A 71 4.68 1.22 -9.68
CA GLU A 71 5.70 1.55 -8.67
C GLU A 71 5.37 0.93 -7.30
N ARG A 72 4.11 0.96 -6.93
CA ARG A 72 3.57 0.32 -5.73
C ARG A 72 3.82 -1.19 -5.70
N THR A 73 3.56 -1.87 -6.81
CA THR A 73 3.77 -3.30 -6.96
C THR A 73 5.26 -3.66 -6.95
N ASP A 74 6.07 -2.89 -7.66
CA ASP A 74 7.53 -3.08 -7.70
C ASP A 74 8.13 -2.96 -6.28
N LEU A 75 7.59 -2.04 -5.48
CA LEU A 75 8.03 -1.84 -4.09
C LEU A 75 7.60 -2.99 -3.18
N VAL A 76 6.42 -3.58 -3.39
CA VAL A 76 6.00 -4.80 -2.68
C VAL A 76 6.99 -5.95 -2.98
N GLU A 77 7.40 -6.12 -4.24
CA GLU A 77 8.41 -7.12 -4.61
C GLU A 77 9.78 -6.84 -3.96
N MET A 78 10.17 -5.57 -3.82
CA MET A 78 11.41 -5.19 -3.12
C MET A 78 11.34 -5.49 -1.62
N ILE A 79 10.21 -5.24 -0.97
CA ILE A 79 9.98 -5.55 0.45
C ILE A 79 10.03 -7.07 0.66
N ASP A 80 9.39 -7.86 -0.21
CA ASP A 80 9.47 -9.32 -0.12
C ASP A 80 10.90 -9.82 -0.35
N SER A 81 11.64 -9.21 -1.26
CA SER A 81 13.05 -9.55 -1.50
C SER A 81 13.92 -9.23 -0.28
N TYR A 82 13.63 -8.15 0.45
CA TYR A 82 14.29 -7.82 1.71
C TYR A 82 14.07 -8.92 2.76
N TRP A 83 12.84 -9.37 2.96
CA TRP A 83 12.53 -10.44 3.90
C TRP A 83 13.13 -11.79 3.47
N LEU A 84 13.10 -12.08 2.16
CA LEU A 84 13.72 -13.31 1.64
C LEU A 84 15.23 -13.34 1.89
N ASP A 85 15.91 -12.22 1.71
CA ASP A 85 17.36 -12.12 2.01
C ASP A 85 17.64 -12.20 3.50
N MET A 86 16.81 -11.58 4.34
CA MET A 86 16.92 -11.64 5.80
C MET A 86 16.82 -13.08 6.33
N TYR A 87 15.90 -13.88 5.77
CA TYR A 87 15.65 -15.25 6.23
C TYR A 87 16.29 -16.34 5.35
N LYS A 88 17.22 -15.98 4.45
CA LYS A 88 17.84 -16.92 3.48
C LYS A 88 18.53 -18.12 4.11
N ASP A 89 19.08 -17.95 5.32
CA ASP A 89 19.81 -18.99 6.03
C ASP A 89 18.93 -19.80 7.01
N VAL A 90 17.63 -19.51 7.06
CA VAL A 90 16.69 -20.25 7.91
C VAL A 90 16.49 -21.65 7.34
N LYS A 91 16.70 -22.65 8.20
CA LYS A 91 16.42 -24.05 7.86
C LYS A 91 14.92 -24.29 7.91
N VAL A 92 14.31 -24.43 6.74
CA VAL A 92 12.89 -24.71 6.60
C VAL A 92 12.58 -26.14 7.05
N ALA A 93 11.56 -26.32 7.89
CA ALA A 93 11.11 -27.64 8.34
C ALA A 93 10.49 -28.45 7.19
N GLU A 94 10.55 -29.79 7.27
CA GLU A 94 10.00 -30.66 6.20
C GLU A 94 8.48 -30.51 6.02
N ASP A 95 7.76 -30.20 7.10
CA ASP A 95 6.32 -29.96 7.15
C ASP A 95 5.94 -28.48 7.06
N ALA A 96 6.90 -27.59 6.77
CA ALA A 96 6.64 -26.17 6.65
C ALA A 96 5.60 -25.85 5.57
N THR A 97 4.75 -24.89 5.86
CA THR A 97 3.66 -24.48 4.96
C THR A 97 3.92 -23.11 4.34
N ILE A 98 3.30 -22.85 3.19
CA ILE A 98 3.25 -21.53 2.56
C ILE A 98 1.99 -20.80 3.00
N ASN A 99 2.06 -19.47 3.12
CA ASN A 99 0.89 -18.62 3.40
C ASN A 99 0.22 -18.19 2.08
N THR A 100 -1.06 -17.79 2.15
CA THR A 100 -1.81 -17.31 0.97
C THR A 100 -1.25 -16.02 0.38
N GLU A 101 -0.66 -15.17 1.21
CA GLU A 101 0.03 -13.96 0.78
C GLU A 101 1.39 -13.86 1.47
N SER A 102 2.31 -13.14 0.84
CA SER A 102 3.63 -12.87 1.40
C SER A 102 3.58 -11.79 2.49
N PRO A 103 4.64 -11.64 3.31
CA PRO A 103 4.73 -10.54 4.27
C PRO A 103 4.51 -9.17 3.64
N ALA A 104 5.08 -8.90 2.46
CA ALA A 104 4.95 -7.59 1.82
C ALA A 104 3.54 -7.31 1.32
N TRP A 105 2.79 -8.31 0.84
CA TRP A 105 1.38 -8.14 0.48
C TRP A 105 0.50 -7.87 1.71
N ALA A 106 0.77 -8.50 2.83
CA ALA A 106 0.08 -8.20 4.08
C ALA A 106 0.41 -6.77 4.59
N ILE A 107 1.67 -6.34 4.44
CA ILE A 107 2.13 -4.99 4.73
C ILE A 107 1.50 -3.95 3.77
N ASP A 108 1.31 -4.27 2.49
CA ASP A 108 0.58 -3.43 1.53
C ASP A 108 -0.85 -3.14 2.02
N ARG A 109 -1.54 -4.17 2.48
CA ARG A 109 -2.88 -4.02 3.07
C ARG A 109 -2.86 -3.15 4.34
N LEU A 110 -1.85 -3.33 5.19
CA LEU A 110 -1.69 -2.53 6.42
C LEU A 110 -1.42 -1.06 6.11
N SER A 111 -0.65 -0.75 5.06
CA SER A 111 -0.40 0.61 4.60
C SER A 111 -1.68 1.32 4.16
N ILE A 112 -2.52 0.66 3.34
CA ILE A 112 -3.82 1.20 2.94
C ILE A 112 -4.77 1.33 4.13
N LEU A 113 -4.73 0.39 5.08
CA LEU A 113 -5.54 0.46 6.30
C LEU A 113 -5.15 1.67 7.16
N ALA A 114 -3.86 2.01 7.25
CA ALA A 114 -3.39 3.21 7.95
C ALA A 114 -3.97 4.50 7.34
N LEU A 115 -4.05 4.60 6.00
CA LEU A 115 -4.70 5.71 5.32
C LEU A 115 -6.21 5.77 5.60
N LYS A 116 -6.89 4.63 5.54
CA LYS A 116 -8.32 4.57 5.87
C LYS A 116 -8.60 5.06 7.29
N ILE A 117 -7.75 4.68 8.25
CA ILE A 117 -7.86 5.12 9.64
C ILE A 117 -7.66 6.63 9.72
N TYR A 118 -6.63 7.17 9.06
CA TYR A 118 -6.34 8.60 9.07
C TYR A 118 -7.53 9.43 8.53
N HIS A 119 -8.04 9.09 7.35
CA HIS A 119 -9.16 9.81 6.75
C HIS A 119 -10.46 9.60 7.51
N MET A 120 -10.71 8.41 8.06
CA MET A 120 -11.90 8.16 8.87
C MET A 120 -11.85 8.92 10.21
N GLN A 121 -10.67 9.06 10.81
CA GLN A 121 -10.47 9.90 12.00
C GLN A 121 -10.77 11.36 11.67
N ALA A 122 -10.29 11.88 10.53
CA ALA A 122 -10.58 13.23 10.09
C ALA A 122 -12.11 13.48 9.93
N GLU A 123 -12.85 12.49 9.39
CA GLU A 123 -14.32 12.58 9.29
C GLU A 123 -15.03 12.61 10.65
N VAL A 124 -14.52 11.87 11.65
CA VAL A 124 -15.03 11.93 13.03
C VAL A 124 -14.80 13.31 13.67
N GLU A 125 -13.69 13.94 13.32
CA GLU A 125 -13.26 15.23 13.89
C GLU A 125 -13.79 16.46 13.12
N ARG A 126 -14.48 16.25 11.99
CA ARG A 126 -15.03 17.36 11.18
C ARG A 126 -15.97 18.25 11.97
N ASN A 127 -15.71 19.56 11.95
CA ASN A 127 -16.51 20.55 12.68
C ASN A 127 -17.84 20.90 11.98
N ASP A 128 -17.92 20.69 10.67
CA ASP A 128 -19.07 21.00 9.80
C ASP A 128 -20.00 19.80 9.55
N ALA A 129 -19.67 18.63 10.11
CA ALA A 129 -20.50 17.43 10.04
C ALA A 129 -21.46 17.32 11.21
N ASP A 130 -22.66 16.79 10.95
CA ASP A 130 -23.65 16.52 12.00
C ASP A 130 -23.25 15.33 12.89
N GLU A 131 -23.91 15.20 14.04
CA GLU A 131 -23.59 14.17 15.03
C GLU A 131 -23.97 12.74 14.52
N GLU A 132 -24.94 12.61 13.63
CA GLU A 132 -25.29 11.33 13.03
C GLU A 132 -24.17 10.83 12.10
N HIS A 133 -23.62 11.72 11.26
CA HIS A 133 -22.47 11.42 10.40
C HIS A 133 -21.26 11.02 11.25
N LYS A 134 -20.91 11.83 12.27
CA LYS A 134 -19.78 11.54 13.17
C LYS A 134 -19.93 10.18 13.88
N ALA A 135 -21.12 9.86 14.36
CA ALA A 135 -21.38 8.57 15.00
C ALA A 135 -21.20 7.40 14.03
N LYS A 136 -21.67 7.52 12.78
CA LYS A 136 -21.46 6.51 11.73
C LYS A 136 -19.97 6.35 11.38
N CYS A 137 -19.23 7.45 11.27
CA CYS A 137 -17.80 7.44 11.01
C CYS A 137 -17.04 6.83 12.20
N LYS A 138 -17.42 7.15 13.44
CA LYS A 138 -16.81 6.56 14.63
C LYS A 138 -16.99 5.04 14.67
N ALA A 139 -18.18 4.53 14.39
CA ALA A 139 -18.40 3.09 14.33
C ALA A 139 -17.52 2.40 13.28
N LYS A 140 -17.34 3.01 12.10
CA LYS A 140 -16.42 2.50 11.06
C LYS A 140 -14.97 2.56 11.53
N LEU A 141 -14.58 3.66 12.17
CA LEU A 141 -13.23 3.83 12.71
C LEU A 141 -12.88 2.74 13.72
N ASP A 142 -13.81 2.39 14.61
CA ASP A 142 -13.60 1.34 15.61
C ASP A 142 -13.33 -0.02 14.94
N VAL A 143 -14.05 -0.33 13.87
CA VAL A 143 -13.79 -1.54 13.05
C VAL A 143 -12.41 -1.48 12.39
N LEU A 144 -12.01 -0.34 11.82
CA LEU A 144 -10.70 -0.18 11.19
C LEU A 144 -9.56 -0.33 12.21
N LEU A 145 -9.74 0.18 13.42
CA LEU A 145 -8.77 0.03 14.52
C LEU A 145 -8.62 -1.43 14.96
N ALA A 146 -9.73 -2.17 15.06
CA ALA A 146 -9.70 -3.61 15.33
C ALA A 146 -8.97 -4.36 14.21
N GLN A 147 -9.30 -4.09 12.94
CA GLN A 147 -8.62 -4.68 11.78
C GLN A 147 -7.11 -4.39 11.79
N ARG A 148 -6.68 -3.19 12.21
CA ARG A 148 -5.26 -2.87 12.33
C ARG A 148 -4.57 -3.76 13.35
N THR A 149 -5.18 -3.97 14.50
CA THR A 149 -4.64 -4.83 15.56
C THR A 149 -4.51 -6.26 15.06
N ASP A 150 -5.56 -6.80 14.45
CA ASP A 150 -5.58 -8.17 13.94
C ASP A 150 -4.55 -8.38 12.83
N LEU A 151 -4.50 -7.47 11.85
CA LEU A 151 -3.57 -7.58 10.73
C LEU A 151 -2.12 -7.41 11.18
N SER A 152 -1.81 -6.47 12.09
CA SER A 152 -0.46 -6.31 12.64
C SER A 152 -0.02 -7.57 13.37
N SER A 153 -0.88 -8.14 14.24
CA SER A 153 -0.58 -9.37 14.96
C SER A 153 -0.37 -10.56 14.00
N ALA A 154 -1.16 -10.64 12.93
CA ALA A 154 -1.01 -11.71 11.93
C ALA A 154 0.31 -11.58 11.13
N ILE A 155 0.74 -10.35 10.83
CA ILE A 155 2.03 -10.10 10.17
C ILE A 155 3.18 -10.51 11.09
N ASP A 156 3.15 -10.12 12.36
CA ASP A 156 4.17 -10.49 13.33
C ASP A 156 4.27 -12.01 13.50
N GLN A 157 3.12 -12.71 13.56
CA GLN A 157 3.07 -14.17 13.60
C GLN A 157 3.65 -14.81 12.33
N LEU A 158 3.31 -14.27 11.15
CA LEU A 158 3.85 -14.77 9.88
C LEU A 158 5.38 -14.64 9.82
N LEU A 159 5.93 -13.50 10.21
CA LEU A 159 7.38 -13.28 10.25
C LEU A 159 8.06 -14.21 11.26
N ALA A 160 7.49 -14.37 12.45
CA ALA A 160 8.00 -15.30 13.46
C ALA A 160 7.93 -16.77 13.00
N ASP A 161 6.93 -17.16 12.24
CA ASP A 161 6.80 -18.50 11.67
C ASP A 161 7.85 -18.74 10.57
N ILE A 162 8.16 -17.72 9.75
CA ILE A 162 9.19 -17.79 8.71
C ILE A 162 10.57 -17.87 9.37
N GLU A 163 10.85 -17.02 10.35
CA GLU A 163 12.10 -17.02 11.11
C GLU A 163 12.36 -18.37 11.81
N ALA A 164 11.33 -19.00 12.34
CA ALA A 164 11.39 -20.31 12.95
C ALA A 164 11.40 -21.50 11.97
N GLY A 165 11.32 -21.25 10.67
CA GLY A 165 11.25 -22.28 9.63
C GLY A 165 9.93 -23.07 9.58
N ARG A 166 8.90 -22.65 10.29
CA ARG A 166 7.56 -23.28 10.26
C ARG A 166 6.78 -22.91 8.99
N LYS A 167 7.10 -21.76 8.43
CA LYS A 167 6.60 -21.31 7.13
C LYS A 167 7.76 -20.94 6.22
N TYR A 168 7.51 -21.00 4.92
CA TYR A 168 8.44 -20.48 3.93
C TYR A 168 7.73 -19.48 3.03
N MET A 169 8.50 -18.58 2.41
CA MET A 169 7.99 -17.58 1.48
C MET A 169 8.69 -17.68 0.13
N LYS A 170 8.02 -17.20 -0.90
CA LYS A 170 8.57 -17.03 -2.24
C LYS A 170 8.24 -15.63 -2.74
N VAL A 171 9.11 -15.07 -3.56
CA VAL A 171 8.84 -13.83 -4.27
C VAL A 171 8.33 -14.15 -5.66
N TYR A 172 7.09 -13.77 -5.94
CA TYR A 172 6.51 -13.88 -7.28
C TYR A 172 6.36 -12.50 -7.91
N LYS A 173 6.93 -12.34 -9.10
CA LYS A 173 6.69 -11.12 -9.90
C LYS A 173 5.27 -11.12 -10.44
N GLN A 174 4.68 -9.95 -10.50
CA GLN A 174 3.29 -9.76 -10.92
C GLN A 174 3.10 -9.83 -12.44
N MET A 175 3.80 -10.39 -13.25
CA MET A 175 3.59 -10.66 -14.69
C MET A 175 2.42 -9.89 -15.32
N LYS A 176 2.37 -8.55 -15.13
CA LYS A 176 1.28 -7.71 -15.63
C LYS A 176 1.28 -7.70 -17.15
N MET A 177 0.14 -8.10 -17.76
CA MET A 177 0.02 -8.26 -19.21
C MET A 177 -0.58 -7.02 -19.90
N TYR A 178 -1.49 -6.32 -19.23
CA TYR A 178 -2.28 -5.24 -19.86
C TYR A 178 -1.48 -3.97 -20.19
N ASN A 179 -0.34 -3.73 -19.54
CA ASN A 179 0.56 -2.61 -19.84
C ASN A 179 1.65 -2.97 -20.86
N ASP A 180 1.81 -4.26 -21.22
CA ASP A 180 2.82 -4.72 -22.14
C ASP A 180 2.31 -4.62 -23.58
N PRO A 181 2.97 -3.83 -24.46
CA PRO A 181 2.57 -3.70 -25.86
C PRO A 181 2.63 -5.02 -26.66
N ALA A 182 3.39 -6.00 -26.20
CA ALA A 182 3.47 -7.31 -26.84
C ALA A 182 2.39 -8.30 -26.38
N LEU A 183 1.77 -8.04 -25.22
CA LEU A 183 0.82 -8.96 -24.57
C LEU A 183 -0.63 -8.41 -24.59
N ASN A 184 -0.82 -7.10 -24.72
CA ASN A 184 -2.16 -6.51 -24.79
C ASN A 184 -2.64 -6.37 -26.24
N PRO A 185 -3.72 -7.10 -26.65
CA PRO A 185 -4.26 -7.06 -28.02
C PRO A 185 -4.59 -5.66 -28.52
N VAL A 186 -5.10 -4.77 -27.66
CA VAL A 186 -5.42 -3.38 -28.01
C VAL A 186 -4.17 -2.61 -28.41
N LEU A 187 -3.02 -2.91 -27.79
CA LEU A 187 -1.77 -2.21 -28.05
C LEU A 187 -1.00 -2.78 -29.26
N TYR A 188 -1.05 -4.09 -29.54
CA TYR A 188 -0.37 -4.65 -30.71
C TYR A 188 -1.22 -4.68 -31.97
N ALA A 189 -2.55 -4.70 -31.86
CA ALA A 189 -3.45 -4.65 -33.02
C ALA A 189 -3.60 -3.24 -33.62
N SER A 190 -3.12 -2.20 -32.92
CA SER A 190 -3.20 -0.78 -33.36
C SER A 190 -2.00 -0.34 -34.20
N LYS A 191 -1.13 -1.27 -34.62
CA LYS A 191 0.07 -1.01 -35.44
C LYS A 191 -0.22 -1.21 -36.91
#